data_eaac5c02e08273d54f32597ec23475b4
#
_entry.id   eaac5c02e08273d54f32597ec23475b4
#
_cell.length_a   1.000
_cell.length_b   1.000
_cell.length_c   1.000
_cell.angle_alpha   90.00
_cell.angle_beta   90.00
_cell.angle_gamma   90.00
#
_symmetry.space_group_name_H-M   'P 1'
#
loop_
_entity.id
_entity.type
_entity.pdbx_description
1 polymer ?
#
loop_
_entity_poly.entity_id
_entity_poly.type
_entity_poly.pdbx_seq_one_letter_code
_entity_poly.pdbx_strand_id
1 'polypeptide(L)'
;MSRKIAVLAVQGAFAEHERMLEGLGCECVELRQAADLQRDFDGLVLPGGESTTQGKLLDELGMLEGLRDRISGGLPTLATCAGLILLARRLDAHDDRGTPRLSTMDVEVRRNAYGRQLGSFRTTATVEGVGEVPATFIRAPYVTHAEKDVEVLAQVDGRIVAVRQGRQLGLAFHPELDPDTRLHELFLSL
;
A
#
# COMPACT_ATOMS: atom_id res chain seq x y z
N MET A 1 -0.08 -10.89 23.38
CA MET A 1 -1.25 -10.09 22.93
C MET A 1 -1.27 -10.12 21.41
N SER A 2 -2.45 -10.28 20.79
CA SER A 2 -2.62 -10.22 19.34
C SER A 2 -2.31 -8.79 18.87
N ARG A 3 -1.57 -8.64 17.74
CA ARG A 3 -1.37 -7.32 17.14
C ARG A 3 -2.68 -6.79 16.57
N LYS A 4 -2.91 -5.51 16.75
CA LYS A 4 -4.06 -4.81 16.16
C LYS A 4 -3.62 -4.08 14.91
N ILE A 5 -4.17 -4.46 13.77
CA ILE A 5 -3.83 -3.85 12.49
C ILE A 5 -5.04 -3.08 11.96
N ALA A 6 -4.86 -1.78 11.77
CA ALA A 6 -5.86 -0.96 11.11
C ALA A 6 -5.87 -1.24 9.61
N VAL A 7 -7.05 -1.35 9.03
CA VAL A 7 -7.24 -1.50 7.59
C VAL A 7 -8.15 -0.37 7.10
N LEU A 8 -7.65 0.42 6.12
CA LEU A 8 -8.46 1.47 5.53
C LEU A 8 -9.62 0.86 4.74
N ALA A 9 -10.85 1.02 5.25
CA ALA A 9 -12.05 0.36 4.76
C ALA A 9 -13.06 1.33 4.13
N VAL A 10 -12.56 2.39 3.48
CA VAL A 10 -13.41 3.37 2.77
C VAL A 10 -13.75 2.95 1.35
N GLN A 11 -12.83 2.22 0.69
CA GLN A 11 -13.00 1.70 -0.67
C GLN A 11 -11.86 0.72 -0.99
N GLY A 12 -12.14 -0.35 -1.76
CA GLY A 12 -11.15 -1.27 -2.30
C GLY A 12 -11.12 -2.64 -1.62
N ALA A 13 -9.99 -3.36 -1.77
CA ALA A 13 -9.81 -4.76 -1.38
C ALA A 13 -9.40 -4.92 0.11
N PHE A 14 -10.09 -4.26 1.03
CA PHE A 14 -9.75 -4.30 2.45
C PHE A 14 -10.08 -5.66 3.10
N ALA A 15 -11.19 -6.30 2.73
CA ALA A 15 -11.60 -7.57 3.31
C ALA A 15 -10.63 -8.74 3.00
N GLU A 16 -9.94 -8.69 1.87
CA GLU A 16 -8.91 -9.67 1.51
C GLU A 16 -7.69 -9.55 2.43
N HIS A 17 -7.26 -8.32 2.72
CA HIS A 17 -6.19 -8.06 3.67
C HIS A 17 -6.57 -8.50 5.10
N GLU A 18 -7.79 -8.22 5.52
CA GLU A 18 -8.30 -8.63 6.84
C GLU A 18 -8.23 -10.15 6.99
N ARG A 19 -8.76 -10.90 6.02
CA ARG A 19 -8.70 -12.38 6.04
C ARG A 19 -7.27 -12.91 6.17
N MET A 20 -6.32 -12.30 5.45
CA MET A 20 -4.91 -12.69 5.51
C MET A 20 -4.31 -12.40 6.88
N LEU A 21 -4.53 -11.20 7.42
CA LEU A 21 -4.02 -10.78 8.73
C LEU A 21 -4.65 -11.57 9.88
N GLU A 22 -5.93 -11.84 9.83
CA GLU A 22 -6.63 -12.71 10.80
C GLU A 22 -6.07 -14.13 10.78
N GLY A 23 -5.78 -14.66 9.58
CA GLY A 23 -5.08 -15.94 9.41
C GLY A 23 -3.69 -15.98 10.04
N LEU A 24 -3.02 -14.83 10.16
CA LEU A 24 -1.74 -14.63 10.84
C LEU A 24 -1.90 -14.31 12.34
N GLY A 25 -3.13 -14.35 12.88
CA GLY A 25 -3.41 -14.13 14.30
C GLY A 25 -3.51 -12.67 14.71
N CYS A 26 -3.67 -11.74 13.78
CA CYS A 26 -3.91 -10.32 14.07
C CYS A 26 -5.39 -10.06 14.35
N GLU A 27 -5.67 -9.00 15.11
CA GLU A 27 -6.99 -8.37 15.22
C GLU A 27 -7.07 -7.22 14.20
N CYS A 28 -8.10 -7.20 13.35
CA CYS A 28 -8.27 -6.13 12.38
C CYS A 28 -9.20 -5.03 12.92
N VAL A 29 -8.84 -3.78 12.61
CA VAL A 29 -9.58 -2.57 12.97
C VAL A 29 -9.90 -1.80 11.70
N GLU A 30 -11.15 -1.84 11.25
CA GLU A 30 -11.57 -1.05 10.08
C GLU A 30 -11.55 0.45 10.39
N LEU A 31 -10.93 1.23 9.48
CA LEU A 31 -10.98 2.68 9.50
C LEU A 31 -11.93 3.17 8.41
N ARG A 32 -13.07 3.73 8.82
CA ARG A 32 -14.13 4.22 7.93
C ARG A 32 -14.43 5.70 8.12
N GLN A 33 -14.04 6.29 9.24
CA GLN A 33 -14.30 7.67 9.61
C GLN A 33 -13.24 8.19 10.60
N ALA A 34 -13.16 9.52 10.78
CA ALA A 34 -12.16 10.14 11.65
C ALA A 34 -12.19 9.61 13.11
N ALA A 35 -13.36 9.25 13.65
CA ALA A 35 -13.48 8.71 14.98
C ALA A 35 -12.72 7.39 15.18
N ASP A 36 -12.57 6.59 14.13
CA ASP A 36 -11.87 5.32 14.18
C ASP A 36 -10.35 5.50 14.41
N LEU A 37 -9.80 6.67 14.08
CA LEU A 37 -8.42 7.02 14.38
C LEU A 37 -8.13 7.13 15.88
N GLN A 38 -9.14 7.23 16.75
CA GLN A 38 -8.96 7.25 18.19
C GLN A 38 -8.71 5.85 18.80
N ARG A 39 -8.90 4.80 17.99
CA ARG A 39 -8.63 3.41 18.41
C ARG A 39 -7.13 3.15 18.39
N ASP A 40 -6.68 2.25 19.26
CA ASP A 40 -5.29 1.80 19.29
C ASP A 40 -5.07 0.74 18.20
N PHE A 41 -3.97 0.90 17.46
CA PHE A 41 -3.50 -0.08 16.49
C PHE A 41 -1.97 0.02 16.30
N ASP A 42 -1.36 -1.12 15.97
CA ASP A 42 0.09 -1.33 15.91
C ASP A 42 0.66 -1.21 14.48
N GLY A 43 -0.22 -1.15 13.48
CA GLY A 43 0.13 -1.04 12.07
C GLY A 43 -1.07 -0.66 11.22
N LEU A 44 -0.82 -0.28 9.98
CA LEU A 44 -1.84 0.20 9.03
C LEU A 44 -1.69 -0.52 7.69
N VAL A 45 -2.82 -0.91 7.09
CA VAL A 45 -2.91 -1.36 5.71
C VAL A 45 -3.71 -0.36 4.88
N LEU A 46 -3.11 0.08 3.78
CA LEU A 46 -3.73 0.89 2.73
C LEU A 46 -3.98 -0.02 1.52
N PRO A 47 -5.20 -0.52 1.32
CA PRO A 47 -5.48 -1.53 0.31
C PRO A 47 -5.50 -0.97 -1.11
N GLY A 48 -5.42 -1.87 -2.09
CA GLY A 48 -5.72 -1.56 -3.48
C GLY A 48 -7.16 -1.10 -3.67
N GLY A 49 -7.40 -0.38 -4.75
CA GLY A 49 -8.71 0.19 -5.09
C GLY A 49 -8.56 1.30 -6.12
N GLU A 50 -9.37 2.35 -6.03
CA GLU A 50 -9.27 3.54 -6.87
C GLU A 50 -8.69 4.71 -6.04
N SER A 51 -7.43 5.06 -6.31
CA SER A 51 -6.66 6.00 -5.49
C SER A 51 -7.25 7.42 -5.44
N THR A 52 -7.90 7.88 -6.52
CA THR A 52 -8.56 9.20 -6.54
C THR A 52 -9.74 9.23 -5.59
N THR A 53 -10.57 8.19 -5.60
CA THR A 53 -11.71 8.03 -4.70
C THR A 53 -11.24 7.89 -3.26
N GLN A 54 -10.24 7.03 -3.00
CA GLN A 54 -9.69 6.87 -1.66
C GLN A 54 -9.12 8.18 -1.11
N GLY A 55 -8.34 8.93 -1.92
CA GLY A 55 -7.77 10.20 -1.51
C GLY A 55 -8.83 11.25 -1.16
N LYS A 56 -9.89 11.38 -1.98
CA LYS A 56 -11.01 12.27 -1.70
C LYS A 56 -11.76 11.86 -0.43
N LEU A 57 -12.05 10.58 -0.26
CA LEU A 57 -12.73 10.09 0.95
C LEU A 57 -11.89 10.30 2.21
N LEU A 58 -10.58 10.11 2.15
CA LEU A 58 -9.68 10.42 3.28
C LEU A 58 -9.77 11.88 3.71
N ASP A 59 -9.83 12.79 2.74
CA ASP A 59 -9.96 14.24 2.98
C ASP A 59 -11.34 14.59 3.51
N GLU A 60 -12.41 14.18 2.81
CA GLU A 60 -13.81 14.45 3.17
C GLU A 60 -14.19 13.88 4.55
N LEU A 61 -13.67 12.71 4.91
CA LEU A 61 -13.92 12.05 6.19
C LEU A 61 -12.98 12.54 7.32
N GLY A 62 -12.09 13.51 7.04
CA GLY A 62 -11.18 14.08 8.03
C GLY A 62 -10.11 13.13 8.54
N MET A 63 -9.74 12.11 7.76
CA MET A 63 -8.73 11.11 8.14
C MET A 63 -7.33 11.39 7.59
N LEU A 64 -7.22 12.23 6.56
CA LEU A 64 -5.98 12.39 5.78
C LEU A 64 -4.79 12.82 6.65
N GLU A 65 -4.95 13.91 7.41
CA GLU A 65 -3.87 14.47 8.24
C GLU A 65 -3.52 13.52 9.39
N GLY A 66 -4.52 12.99 10.09
CA GLY A 66 -4.28 12.08 11.21
C GLY A 66 -3.53 10.80 10.81
N LEU A 67 -3.80 10.25 9.63
CA LEU A 67 -3.05 9.11 9.09
C LEU A 67 -1.65 9.53 8.63
N ARG A 68 -1.52 10.66 7.96
CA ARG A 68 -0.22 11.21 7.55
C ARG A 68 0.72 11.37 8.74
N ASP A 69 0.24 11.96 9.84
CA ASP A 69 1.02 12.18 11.05
C ASP A 69 1.46 10.87 11.68
N ARG A 70 0.57 9.88 11.78
CA ARG A 70 0.91 8.56 12.33
C ARG A 70 1.95 7.82 11.47
N ILE A 71 1.80 7.83 10.15
CA ILE A 71 2.75 7.20 9.23
C ILE A 71 4.12 7.89 9.32
N SER A 72 4.14 9.23 9.30
CA SER A 72 5.36 10.03 9.46
C SER A 72 6.00 9.84 10.83
N GLY A 73 5.21 9.56 11.86
CA GLY A 73 5.64 9.20 13.20
C GLY A 73 6.17 7.77 13.33
N GLY A 74 6.20 6.99 12.24
CA GLY A 74 6.80 5.66 12.21
C GLY A 74 5.81 4.50 12.41
N LEU A 75 4.51 4.72 12.20
CA LEU A 75 3.53 3.63 12.19
C LEU A 75 3.87 2.65 11.05
N PRO A 76 4.08 1.34 11.34
CA PRO A 76 4.24 0.34 10.30
C PRO A 76 3.09 0.38 9.30
N THR A 77 3.40 0.49 8.02
CA THR A 77 2.37 0.67 6.98
C THR A 77 2.65 -0.23 5.79
N LEU A 78 1.67 -1.06 5.43
CA LEU A 78 1.63 -1.79 4.18
C LEU A 78 0.67 -1.10 3.21
N ALA A 79 1.15 -0.78 2.02
CA ALA A 79 0.36 -0.15 0.97
C ALA A 79 0.42 -0.97 -0.32
N THR A 80 -0.73 -1.33 -0.88
CA THR A 80 -0.82 -2.13 -2.10
C THR A 80 -1.53 -1.36 -3.21
N CYS A 81 -1.00 -1.40 -4.43
CA CYS A 81 -1.57 -0.81 -5.63
C CYS A 81 -2.01 0.67 -5.42
N ALA A 82 -3.29 0.95 -5.21
CA ALA A 82 -3.81 2.29 -4.91
C ALA A 82 -3.20 2.87 -3.61
N GLY A 83 -2.97 2.03 -2.60
CA GLY A 83 -2.30 2.43 -1.36
C GLY A 83 -0.88 2.97 -1.60
N LEU A 84 -0.10 2.35 -2.49
CA LEU A 84 1.21 2.87 -2.90
C LEU A 84 1.09 4.26 -3.54
N ILE A 85 0.06 4.48 -4.38
CA ILE A 85 -0.20 5.79 -4.98
C ILE A 85 -0.52 6.84 -3.89
N LEU A 86 -1.27 6.46 -2.85
CA LEU A 86 -1.57 7.35 -1.72
C LEU A 86 -0.31 7.73 -0.91
N LEU A 87 0.63 6.80 -0.73
CA LEU A 87 1.90 7.08 -0.03
C LEU A 87 2.85 7.94 -0.87
N ALA A 88 2.81 7.86 -2.19
CA ALA A 88 3.76 8.52 -3.08
C ALA A 88 3.74 10.04 -2.91
N ARG A 89 4.92 10.63 -2.71
CA ARG A 89 5.10 12.09 -2.64
C ARG A 89 4.85 12.75 -4.00
N ARG A 90 5.21 12.08 -5.09
CA ARG A 90 5.00 12.57 -6.46
C ARG A 90 4.26 11.54 -7.30
N LEU A 91 3.47 12.04 -8.24
CA LEU A 91 2.95 11.26 -9.35
C LEU A 91 3.59 11.76 -10.65
N ASP A 92 3.66 10.87 -11.66
CA ASP A 92 4.03 11.26 -13.01
C ASP A 92 3.16 12.46 -13.45
N ALA A 93 3.76 13.44 -14.12
CA ALA A 93 3.11 14.71 -14.46
C ALA A 93 1.79 14.56 -15.24
N HIS A 94 1.63 13.45 -15.98
CA HIS A 94 0.39 13.13 -16.69
C HIS A 94 -0.73 12.60 -15.77
N ASP A 95 -0.37 12.15 -14.56
CA ASP A 95 -1.26 11.50 -13.61
C ASP A 95 -1.67 12.40 -12.44
N ASP A 96 -0.89 13.45 -12.17
CA ASP A 96 -1.14 14.35 -11.03
C ASP A 96 -2.26 15.34 -11.36
N ARG A 97 -3.42 15.14 -10.73
CA ARG A 97 -4.62 15.97 -10.85
C ARG A 97 -4.91 16.74 -9.56
N GLY A 98 -3.93 16.88 -8.68
CA GLY A 98 -4.12 17.53 -7.38
C GLY A 98 -5.02 16.75 -6.42
N THR A 99 -5.17 15.44 -6.60
CA THR A 99 -5.96 14.61 -5.70
C THR A 99 -5.26 14.49 -4.34
N PRO A 100 -5.98 14.63 -3.20
CA PRO A 100 -5.42 14.47 -1.87
C PRO A 100 -4.70 13.11 -1.72
N ARG A 101 -3.51 13.12 -1.12
CA ARG A 101 -2.69 11.94 -0.85
C ARG A 101 -1.98 12.08 0.50
N LEU A 102 -1.57 10.97 1.08
CA LEU A 102 -0.77 10.94 2.30
C LEU A 102 0.64 11.51 2.07
N SER A 103 1.25 11.20 0.92
CA SER A 103 2.52 11.80 0.46
C SER A 103 3.68 11.64 1.46
N THR A 104 3.80 10.47 2.07
CA THR A 104 4.78 10.17 3.13
C THR A 104 6.00 9.40 2.64
N MET A 105 5.96 8.84 1.43
CA MET A 105 7.05 8.05 0.84
C MET A 105 7.72 8.80 -0.31
N ASP A 106 9.04 8.86 -0.31
CA ASP A 106 9.87 9.62 -1.25
C ASP A 106 10.03 8.91 -2.61
N VAL A 107 8.90 8.60 -3.23
CA VAL A 107 8.82 7.97 -4.55
C VAL A 107 7.98 8.80 -5.51
N GLU A 108 8.25 8.61 -6.82
CA GLU A 108 7.37 9.01 -7.90
C GLU A 108 6.71 7.79 -8.52
N VAL A 109 5.41 7.84 -8.71
CA VAL A 109 4.60 6.70 -9.19
C VAL A 109 3.86 7.07 -10.46
N ARG A 110 3.87 6.16 -11.44
CA ARG A 110 3.01 6.20 -12.63
C ARG A 110 1.82 5.28 -12.43
N ARG A 111 0.61 5.81 -12.66
CA ARG A 111 -0.65 5.09 -12.55
C ARG A 111 -0.94 4.31 -13.84
N ASN A 112 -1.75 3.23 -13.75
CA ASN A 112 -2.26 2.45 -14.89
C ASN A 112 -1.18 2.13 -15.95
N ALA A 113 -0.02 1.73 -15.50
CA ALA A 113 1.21 1.79 -16.26
C ALA A 113 1.44 0.64 -17.24
N TYR A 114 0.57 -0.37 -17.25
CA TYR A 114 0.67 -1.56 -18.12
C TYR A 114 -0.26 -1.51 -19.34
N GLY A 115 -0.93 -0.36 -19.58
CA GLY A 115 -1.79 -0.16 -20.74
C GLY A 115 -3.10 -0.96 -20.69
N ARG A 116 -3.97 -0.75 -21.73
CA ARG A 116 -5.30 -1.39 -21.76
C ARG A 116 -5.26 -2.89 -22.07
N GLN A 117 -4.25 -3.39 -22.78
CA GLN A 117 -4.15 -4.80 -23.20
C GLN A 117 -3.57 -5.71 -22.11
N LEU A 118 -2.76 -5.18 -21.19
CA LEU A 118 -2.16 -5.91 -20.06
C LEU A 118 -2.68 -5.40 -18.72
N GLY A 119 -3.97 -5.08 -18.66
CA GLY A 119 -4.59 -4.49 -17.46
C GLY A 119 -4.49 -5.34 -16.22
N SER A 120 -4.35 -6.67 -16.35
CA SER A 120 -4.19 -7.61 -15.24
C SER A 120 -3.39 -8.81 -15.69
N PHE A 121 -2.40 -9.21 -14.89
CA PHE A 121 -1.58 -10.40 -15.13
C PHE A 121 -1.02 -10.95 -13.82
N ARG A 122 -0.61 -12.21 -13.85
CA ARG A 122 0.11 -12.88 -12.76
C ARG A 122 1.51 -13.24 -13.19
N THR A 123 2.46 -13.07 -12.28
CA THR A 123 3.85 -13.45 -12.46
C THR A 123 4.46 -13.77 -11.09
N THR A 124 5.76 -13.98 -11.04
CA THR A 124 6.53 -14.00 -9.79
C THR A 124 7.42 -12.77 -9.71
N ALA A 125 7.65 -12.28 -8.49
CA ALA A 125 8.60 -11.22 -8.20
C ALA A 125 9.61 -11.73 -7.15
N THR A 126 10.90 -11.49 -7.40
CA THR A 126 11.93 -11.74 -6.38
C THR A 126 12.04 -10.50 -5.51
N VAL A 127 11.60 -10.62 -4.26
CA VAL A 127 11.59 -9.55 -3.27
C VAL A 127 12.79 -9.71 -2.33
N GLU A 128 13.58 -8.68 -2.19
CA GLU A 128 14.76 -8.69 -1.32
C GLU A 128 14.36 -9.01 0.13
N GLY A 129 15.08 -9.95 0.74
CA GLY A 129 14.81 -10.44 2.10
C GLY A 129 13.63 -11.42 2.24
N VAL A 130 12.87 -11.67 1.16
CA VAL A 130 11.72 -12.60 1.17
C VAL A 130 11.91 -13.76 0.19
N GLY A 131 12.51 -13.48 -0.97
CA GLY A 131 12.66 -14.42 -2.08
C GLY A 131 11.56 -14.31 -3.11
N GLU A 132 11.36 -15.37 -3.91
CA GLU A 132 10.37 -15.39 -4.97
C GLU A 132 8.95 -15.54 -4.40
N VAL A 133 8.06 -14.62 -4.76
CA VAL A 133 6.65 -14.60 -4.35
C VAL A 133 5.74 -14.46 -5.56
N PRO A 134 4.49 -14.95 -5.50
CA PRO A 134 3.50 -14.67 -6.52
C PRO A 134 3.15 -13.17 -6.51
N ALA A 135 2.96 -12.60 -7.70
CA ALA A 135 2.65 -11.19 -7.88
C ALA A 135 1.48 -11.01 -8.85
N THR A 136 0.32 -10.66 -8.31
CA THR A 136 -0.89 -10.38 -9.06
C THR A 136 -1.02 -8.88 -9.30
N PHE A 137 -0.97 -8.46 -10.56
CA PHE A 137 -1.10 -7.07 -11.00
C PHE A 137 -2.50 -6.82 -11.58
N ILE A 138 -3.18 -5.76 -11.12
CA ILE A 138 -4.49 -5.35 -11.63
C ILE A 138 -4.44 -3.85 -11.91
N ARG A 139 -4.38 -3.46 -13.19
CA ARG A 139 -4.23 -2.06 -13.62
C ARG A 139 -3.19 -1.30 -12.79
N ALA A 140 -2.09 -1.98 -12.52
CA ALA A 140 -1.13 -1.61 -11.49
C ALA A 140 -0.36 -0.33 -11.81
N PRO A 141 0.06 0.42 -10.79
CA PRO A 141 1.10 1.43 -10.91
C PRO A 141 2.49 0.76 -11.00
N TYR A 142 3.52 1.57 -11.21
CA TYR A 142 4.89 1.25 -10.82
C TYR A 142 5.63 2.51 -10.36
N VAL A 143 6.71 2.33 -9.62
CA VAL A 143 7.58 3.43 -9.19
C VAL A 143 8.51 3.81 -10.33
N THR A 144 8.46 5.07 -10.78
CA THR A 144 9.34 5.61 -11.84
C THR A 144 10.63 6.14 -11.27
N HIS A 145 10.60 6.62 -10.03
CA HIS A 145 11.76 7.12 -9.31
C HIS A 145 11.64 6.85 -7.81
N ALA A 146 12.73 6.40 -7.21
CA ALA A 146 12.87 6.23 -5.77
C ALA A 146 14.06 7.07 -5.29
N GLU A 147 13.86 7.91 -4.27
CA GLU A 147 14.94 8.69 -3.68
C GLU A 147 15.94 7.78 -2.93
N LYS A 148 17.11 8.31 -2.62
CA LYS A 148 18.23 7.53 -2.05
C LYS A 148 17.93 6.79 -0.74
N ASP A 149 16.97 7.28 0.03
CA ASP A 149 16.59 6.70 1.32
C ASP A 149 15.41 5.69 1.19
N VAL A 150 15.04 5.37 -0.06
CA VAL A 150 14.04 4.36 -0.39
C VAL A 150 14.74 3.11 -0.92
N GLU A 151 14.50 1.99 -0.27
CA GLU A 151 15.02 0.68 -0.70
C GLU A 151 14.12 0.11 -1.81
N VAL A 152 14.71 -0.27 -2.93
CA VAL A 152 14.01 -1.01 -4.00
C VAL A 152 14.10 -2.50 -3.69
N LEU A 153 12.96 -3.10 -3.33
CA LEU A 153 12.90 -4.50 -2.91
C LEU A 153 12.63 -5.47 -4.08
N ALA A 154 11.96 -5.03 -5.13
CA ALA A 154 11.70 -5.86 -6.31
C ALA A 154 11.50 -5.06 -7.58
N GLN A 155 11.91 -5.67 -8.68
CA GLN A 155 11.61 -5.21 -10.04
C GLN A 155 11.03 -6.35 -10.87
N VAL A 156 10.08 -6.02 -11.75
CA VAL A 156 9.50 -6.92 -12.76
C VAL A 156 9.56 -6.21 -14.10
N ASP A 157 10.17 -6.86 -15.10
CA ASP A 157 10.39 -6.30 -16.44
C ASP A 157 11.03 -4.89 -16.42
N GLY A 158 12.03 -4.70 -15.54
CA GLY A 158 12.75 -3.43 -15.36
C GLY A 158 11.95 -2.31 -14.68
N ARG A 159 10.75 -2.59 -14.16
CA ARG A 159 9.91 -1.64 -13.41
C ARG A 159 9.99 -1.93 -11.93
N ILE A 160 10.16 -0.90 -11.12
CA ILE A 160 10.16 -1.02 -9.66
C ILE A 160 8.73 -1.28 -9.18
N VAL A 161 8.52 -2.41 -8.50
CA VAL A 161 7.20 -2.89 -8.07
C VAL A 161 7.07 -3.11 -6.57
N ALA A 162 8.18 -3.07 -5.83
CA ALA A 162 8.19 -3.12 -4.37
C ALA A 162 9.28 -2.21 -3.82
N VAL A 163 8.93 -1.41 -2.83
CA VAL A 163 9.81 -0.42 -2.19
C VAL A 163 9.59 -0.38 -0.69
N ARG A 164 10.63 0.01 0.06
CA ARG A 164 10.53 0.27 1.50
C ARG A 164 11.19 1.59 1.83
N GLN A 165 10.56 2.37 2.69
CA GLN A 165 11.18 3.53 3.34
C GLN A 165 10.83 3.52 4.83
N GLY A 166 11.85 3.30 5.67
CA GLY A 166 11.64 3.11 7.09
C GLY A 166 10.69 1.96 7.38
N ARG A 167 9.54 2.26 7.98
CA ARG A 167 8.49 1.29 8.32
C ARG A 167 7.31 1.29 7.33
N GLN A 168 7.49 1.86 6.15
CA GLN A 168 6.50 1.86 5.07
C GLN A 168 6.92 0.87 4.00
N LEU A 169 6.07 -0.10 3.68
CA LEU A 169 6.21 -1.08 2.62
C LEU A 169 5.18 -0.78 1.52
N GLY A 170 5.66 -0.44 0.33
CA GLY A 170 4.82 -0.12 -0.83
C GLY A 170 4.95 -1.19 -1.92
N LEU A 171 3.84 -1.78 -2.33
CA LEU A 171 3.76 -2.81 -3.36
C LEU A 171 2.86 -2.36 -4.49
N ALA A 172 3.30 -2.54 -5.74
CA ALA A 172 2.49 -2.24 -6.92
C ALA A 172 1.44 -3.33 -7.23
N PHE A 173 1.59 -4.51 -6.66
CA PHE A 173 0.76 -5.69 -6.86
C PHE A 173 -0.06 -6.04 -5.62
N HIS A 174 -0.87 -7.07 -5.72
CA HIS A 174 -1.88 -7.48 -4.75
C HIS A 174 -1.50 -8.78 -4.05
N PRO A 175 -0.70 -8.78 -2.97
CA PRO A 175 -0.34 -9.99 -2.24
C PRO A 175 -1.54 -10.63 -1.53
N GLU A 176 -2.59 -9.86 -1.25
CA GLU A 176 -3.82 -10.32 -0.59
C GLU A 176 -4.67 -11.25 -1.46
N LEU A 177 -4.37 -11.34 -2.76
CA LEU A 177 -5.08 -12.22 -3.70
C LEU A 177 -4.39 -13.57 -3.91
N ASP A 178 -3.23 -13.76 -3.31
CA ASP A 178 -2.45 -14.99 -3.38
C ASP A 178 -2.33 -15.63 -1.99
N PRO A 179 -2.16 -16.95 -1.88
CA PRO A 179 -2.11 -17.63 -0.57
C PRO A 179 -0.78 -17.42 0.18
N ASP A 180 0.19 -16.72 -0.41
CA ASP A 180 1.51 -16.48 0.17
C ASP A 180 1.45 -15.35 1.20
N THR A 181 1.75 -15.66 2.46
CA THR A 181 1.66 -14.72 3.59
C THR A 181 2.92 -13.90 3.82
N ARG A 182 4.05 -14.26 3.19
CA ARG A 182 5.38 -13.72 3.52
C ARG A 182 5.50 -12.20 3.42
N LEU A 183 4.76 -11.53 2.54
CA LEU A 183 4.77 -10.06 2.45
C LEU A 183 3.97 -9.41 3.60
N HIS A 184 2.90 -10.04 4.06
CA HIS A 184 2.21 -9.60 5.26
C HIS A 184 3.05 -9.88 6.52
N GLU A 185 3.77 -11.00 6.57
CA GLU A 185 4.73 -11.30 7.65
C GLU A 185 5.89 -10.30 7.67
N LEU A 186 6.43 -9.92 6.49
CA LEU A 186 7.41 -8.84 6.38
C LEU A 186 6.86 -7.54 6.96
N PHE A 187 5.66 -7.13 6.57
CA PHE A 187 5.00 -5.96 7.15
C PHE A 187 4.85 -6.07 8.67
N LEU A 188 4.41 -7.22 9.17
CA LEU A 188 4.27 -7.44 10.62
C LEU A 188 5.61 -7.43 11.36
N SER A 189 6.74 -7.55 10.69
CA SER A 189 8.07 -7.49 11.29
C SER A 189 8.66 -6.07 11.39
N LEU A 190 8.00 -5.06 10.80
CA LEU A 190 8.47 -3.66 10.74
C LEU A 190 8.35 -2.88 12.09
#